data_bab14cdb65cfc734f0c56a34e3082a9c
#
_entry.id   bab14cdb65cfc734f0c56a34e3082a9c
#
_cell.length_a   1.000
_cell.length_b   1.000
_cell.length_c   1.000
_cell.angle_alpha   90.00
_cell.angle_beta   90.00
_cell.angle_gamma   90.00
#
_symmetry.space_group_name_H-M   'P 1'
#
loop_
_entity.id
_entity.type
_entity.pdbx_description
1 polymer ?
#
loop_
_entity_poly.entity_id
_entity_poly.type
_entity_poly.pdbx_seq_one_letter_code
_entity_poly.pdbx_strand_id
1 'polypeptide(L)'
;CIRDRCIRVQRPLGMLQLVCCRCLMVATLDTVDAVWRRLPRRLFYVSQQRVGPCSSQQRVGPCSATVLMVEAQARSLTPDFSLGNYVQFFAAGGLCATVTHGGLTPIDVVKTRLQLEPKGSAQTMFSMTKHIVTHDGPGGLLAGFGPTAVGYLVQGGSKFCGYEYFKKHAIDWLGSETKAREYRQFIYLGSASAAEVIASTLLTPLEATRIRIVSDGRYARGLVSGFGRMWREEGLRGLYAGYIPILFKQVPYAIGQFYTNEMMHGFVNTLVPRETMRRAGKVGELSTQLGCGIVAGIAAAVLSHPADTLLSQINKGGGGDGSMLRRLGVLAYEAGPFGVWAGLGTRMFMTAILVSGQFLIYEQTKMAVGAPRSIEIQ
;
A
#
# COMPACT_ATOMS: atom_id res chain seq x y z
N CYS A 1 5.70 -39.16 -43.88
CA CYS A 1 5.33 -38.24 -44.96
C CYS A 1 4.04 -37.58 -44.64
N ILE A 2 4.11 -36.37 -44.14
CA ILE A 2 3.36 -35.17 -44.54
C ILE A 2 3.86 -34.03 -43.66
N ARG A 3 4.43 -33.09 -44.36
CA ARG A 3 5.06 -31.85 -43.91
C ARG A 3 4.05 -30.83 -43.43
N ASP A 4 4.45 -30.13 -42.34
CA ASP A 4 4.53 -28.69 -42.15
C ASP A 4 3.45 -27.75 -42.69
N ARG A 5 2.84 -27.05 -41.76
CA ARG A 5 2.78 -25.58 -41.87
C ARG A 5 2.68 -24.94 -40.46
N CYS A 6 3.80 -24.46 -39.95
CA CYS A 6 3.83 -23.48 -38.88
C CYS A 6 3.22 -22.17 -39.37
N ILE A 7 2.06 -21.82 -38.87
CA ILE A 7 1.56 -20.43 -38.95
C ILE A 7 2.06 -19.68 -37.75
N ARG A 8 3.03 -18.81 -38.01
CA ARG A 8 3.58 -17.86 -37.05
C ARG A 8 2.55 -16.76 -36.80
N VAL A 9 1.78 -16.89 -35.71
CA VAL A 9 0.91 -15.83 -35.23
C VAL A 9 1.75 -14.94 -34.28
N GLN A 10 2.20 -13.82 -34.79
CA GLN A 10 2.68 -12.71 -34.00
C GLN A 10 1.47 -12.12 -33.25
N ARG A 11 1.34 -12.38 -31.97
CA ARG A 11 0.43 -11.65 -31.08
C ARG A 11 1.23 -10.57 -30.32
N PRO A 12 0.70 -9.34 -30.19
CA PRO A 12 1.40 -8.27 -29.50
C PRO A 12 1.44 -8.58 -27.99
N LEU A 13 2.63 -8.49 -27.42
CA LEU A 13 2.95 -8.74 -25.98
C LEU A 13 2.15 -7.89 -24.98
N GLY A 14 1.45 -6.85 -25.42
CA GLY A 14 0.71 -5.93 -24.54
C GLY A 14 -0.57 -6.51 -23.92
N MET A 15 -1.21 -7.51 -24.53
CA MET A 15 -2.46 -8.09 -24.01
C MET A 15 -2.24 -9.17 -22.94
N LEU A 16 -1.12 -9.87 -22.95
CA LEU A 16 -0.83 -10.90 -21.94
C LEU A 16 -0.52 -10.30 -20.54
N GLN A 17 0.09 -9.11 -20.48
CA GLN A 17 0.38 -8.46 -19.22
C GLN A 17 -0.89 -7.94 -18.51
N LEU A 18 -1.86 -7.42 -19.26
CA LEU A 18 -3.14 -6.97 -18.70
C LEU A 18 -4.02 -8.13 -18.22
N VAL A 19 -4.00 -9.26 -18.90
CA VAL A 19 -4.76 -10.46 -18.52
C VAL A 19 -4.16 -11.11 -17.27
N CYS A 20 -2.82 -11.14 -17.15
CA CYS A 20 -2.15 -11.72 -15.98
C CYS A 20 -2.37 -10.89 -14.71
N CYS A 21 -2.32 -9.56 -14.79
CA CYS A 21 -2.68 -8.68 -13.68
C CYS A 21 -4.15 -8.83 -13.27
N ARG A 22 -5.06 -8.96 -14.24
CA ARG A 22 -6.49 -9.14 -13.99
C ARG A 22 -6.80 -10.48 -13.32
N CYS A 23 -6.14 -11.56 -13.75
CA CYS A 23 -6.30 -12.89 -13.13
C CYS A 23 -5.68 -12.93 -11.73
N LEU A 24 -4.50 -12.31 -11.51
CA LEU A 24 -3.87 -12.29 -10.19
C LEU A 24 -4.67 -11.42 -9.19
N MET A 25 -5.18 -10.27 -9.64
CA MET A 25 -5.97 -9.38 -8.81
C MET A 25 -7.32 -10.00 -8.42
N VAL A 26 -8.01 -10.67 -9.36
CA VAL A 26 -9.25 -11.40 -9.09
C VAL A 26 -9.00 -12.61 -8.20
N ALA A 27 -7.96 -13.40 -8.45
CA ALA A 27 -7.64 -14.56 -7.63
C ALA A 27 -7.22 -14.19 -6.20
N THR A 28 -6.53 -13.07 -5.99
CA THR A 28 -6.20 -12.58 -4.64
C THR A 28 -7.41 -12.01 -3.92
N LEU A 29 -8.31 -11.33 -4.61
CA LEU A 29 -9.55 -10.83 -4.04
C LEU A 29 -10.49 -11.97 -3.64
N ASP A 30 -10.61 -13.01 -4.48
CA ASP A 30 -11.43 -14.20 -4.20
C ASP A 30 -10.89 -15.01 -3.01
N THR A 31 -9.57 -15.12 -2.86
CA THR A 31 -8.96 -15.81 -1.70
C THR A 31 -9.16 -15.04 -0.39
N VAL A 32 -9.09 -13.71 -0.43
CA VAL A 32 -9.35 -12.86 0.73
C VAL A 32 -10.82 -12.89 1.12
N ASP A 33 -11.74 -12.84 0.14
CA ASP A 33 -13.18 -12.98 0.38
C ASP A 33 -13.52 -14.36 0.99
N ALA A 34 -12.87 -15.43 0.52
CA ALA A 34 -13.01 -16.78 1.08
C ALA A 34 -12.49 -16.88 2.53
N VAL A 35 -11.42 -16.16 2.89
CA VAL A 35 -10.90 -16.09 4.26
C VAL A 35 -11.86 -15.31 5.16
N TRP A 36 -12.42 -14.19 4.69
CA TRP A 36 -13.40 -13.40 5.43
C TRP A 36 -14.70 -14.18 5.69
N ARG A 37 -15.19 -14.96 4.73
CA ARG A 37 -16.37 -15.80 4.88
C ARG A 37 -16.17 -16.97 5.87
N ARG A 38 -14.92 -17.38 6.14
CA ARG A 38 -14.58 -18.48 7.06
C ARG A 38 -14.31 -18.04 8.49
N LEU A 39 -14.21 -16.75 8.78
CA LEU A 39 -14.08 -16.25 10.14
C LEU A 39 -15.37 -16.56 10.92
N PRO A 40 -15.28 -17.24 12.08
CA PRO A 40 -16.46 -17.68 12.80
C PRO A 40 -17.27 -16.47 13.29
N ARG A 41 -18.52 -16.39 12.89
CA ARG A 41 -19.51 -15.37 13.31
C ARG A 41 -19.69 -15.24 14.84
N ARG A 42 -19.00 -16.07 15.62
CA ARG A 42 -19.12 -16.15 17.09
C ARG A 42 -18.35 -15.06 17.86
N LEU A 43 -17.47 -14.30 17.23
CA LEU A 43 -16.71 -13.26 17.91
C LEU A 43 -17.48 -11.95 18.13
N PHE A 44 -18.68 -11.82 17.58
CA PHE A 44 -19.48 -10.58 17.63
C PHE A 44 -20.94 -10.83 18.07
N TYR A 45 -21.18 -11.76 18.99
CA TYR A 45 -22.52 -11.98 19.54
C TYR A 45 -22.76 -11.00 20.69
N VAL A 46 -23.25 -9.80 20.37
CA VAL A 46 -23.86 -8.90 21.36
C VAL A 46 -25.35 -9.05 21.28
N SER A 47 -25.87 -9.54 22.42
CA SER A 47 -27.24 -9.50 22.93
C SER A 47 -28.31 -8.87 22.02
N GLN A 48 -29.15 -9.70 21.42
CA GLN A 48 -30.50 -9.30 21.01
C GLN A 48 -31.34 -9.03 22.26
N GLN A 49 -31.62 -7.78 22.57
CA GLN A 49 -32.70 -7.41 23.49
C GLN A 49 -34.04 -7.75 22.81
N ARG A 50 -34.80 -8.58 23.49
CA ARG A 50 -36.16 -8.95 23.11
C ARG A 50 -37.05 -7.70 23.10
N VAL A 51 -37.54 -7.34 21.93
CA VAL A 51 -38.68 -6.44 21.83
C VAL A 51 -39.94 -7.24 22.13
N GLY A 52 -40.69 -6.83 23.15
CA GLY A 52 -41.94 -7.44 23.55
C GLY A 52 -43.05 -7.32 22.51
N PRO A 53 -44.11 -8.12 22.59
CA PRO A 53 -45.17 -8.17 21.59
C PRO A 53 -46.03 -6.91 21.60
N CYS A 54 -46.11 -6.21 20.49
CA CYS A 54 -47.09 -5.16 20.29
C CYS A 54 -48.40 -5.79 19.76
N SER A 55 -49.44 -5.73 20.60
CA SER A 55 -50.79 -6.13 20.25
C SER A 55 -51.49 -5.02 19.48
N SER A 56 -51.74 -5.18 18.20
CA SER A 56 -52.91 -4.66 17.50
C SER A 56 -53.04 -5.32 16.11
N GLN A 57 -54.17 -6.05 15.97
CA GLN A 57 -54.61 -6.64 14.70
C GLN A 57 -54.97 -5.55 13.70
N GLN A 58 -54.19 -5.44 12.63
CA GLN A 58 -54.67 -4.91 11.35
C GLN A 58 -54.35 -5.94 10.26
N ARG A 59 -55.42 -6.43 9.62
CA ARG A 59 -55.34 -7.32 8.45
C ARG A 59 -54.72 -6.58 7.29
N VAL A 60 -53.51 -6.97 6.93
CA VAL A 60 -52.84 -6.48 5.72
C VAL A 60 -52.92 -7.61 4.67
N GLY A 61 -53.48 -7.30 3.49
CA GLY A 61 -53.70 -8.25 2.41
C GLY A 61 -52.41 -8.76 1.79
N PRO A 62 -52.48 -9.80 0.91
CA PRO A 62 -51.29 -10.54 0.42
C PRO A 62 -50.35 -9.79 -0.54
N CYS A 63 -50.58 -8.50 -0.76
CA CYS A 63 -49.74 -7.69 -1.67
C CYS A 63 -48.52 -7.05 -0.99
N SER A 64 -48.44 -7.09 0.37
CA SER A 64 -47.36 -6.41 1.12
C SER A 64 -46.07 -7.24 1.27
N ALA A 65 -46.16 -8.56 1.15
CA ALA A 65 -44.96 -9.41 1.34
C ALA A 65 -43.95 -9.28 0.19
N THR A 66 -44.41 -9.05 -1.03
CA THR A 66 -43.53 -8.88 -2.20
C THR A 66 -42.86 -7.48 -2.21
N VAL A 67 -43.53 -6.46 -1.70
CA VAL A 67 -42.97 -5.11 -1.57
C VAL A 67 -41.93 -5.05 -0.46
N LEU A 68 -42.17 -5.74 0.67
CA LEU A 68 -41.21 -5.85 1.78
C LEU A 68 -39.98 -6.71 1.44
N MET A 69 -40.09 -7.68 0.53
CA MET A 69 -38.92 -8.44 0.04
C MET A 69 -38.10 -7.66 -0.98
N VAL A 70 -38.66 -6.71 -1.70
CA VAL A 70 -37.94 -5.82 -2.63
C VAL A 70 -37.26 -4.67 -1.87
N GLU A 71 -37.78 -4.23 -0.72
CA GLU A 71 -37.13 -3.21 0.13
C GLU A 71 -36.03 -3.77 1.05
N ALA A 72 -35.97 -5.08 1.25
CA ALA A 72 -34.84 -5.76 1.93
C ALA A 72 -33.63 -6.00 1.04
N GLN A 73 -33.62 -5.46 -0.17
CA GLN A 73 -32.40 -5.29 -0.98
C GLN A 73 -31.57 -4.23 -0.28
N ALA A 74 -30.66 -4.70 0.59
CA ALA A 74 -29.80 -3.89 1.43
C ALA A 74 -29.31 -2.66 0.65
N ARG A 75 -29.82 -1.46 0.97
CA ARG A 75 -29.19 -0.21 0.56
C ARG A 75 -27.76 -0.31 1.08
N SER A 76 -26.81 -0.45 0.17
CA SER A 76 -25.40 -0.35 0.51
C SER A 76 -25.22 1.00 1.21
N LEU A 77 -24.68 0.99 2.41
CA LEU A 77 -24.41 2.21 3.19
C LEU A 77 -23.38 3.10 2.51
N THR A 78 -22.69 2.53 1.53
CA THR A 78 -21.62 3.17 0.78
C THR A 78 -22.02 3.30 -0.70
N PRO A 79 -21.46 4.26 -1.41
CA PRO A 79 -21.63 4.37 -2.86
C PRO A 79 -21.25 3.07 -3.58
N ASP A 80 -22.01 2.67 -4.57
CA ASP A 80 -21.68 1.52 -5.39
C ASP A 80 -20.54 1.89 -6.35
N PHE A 81 -19.37 1.35 -6.07
CA PHE A 81 -18.22 1.49 -6.94
C PHE A 81 -18.23 0.42 -8.03
N SER A 82 -18.26 0.89 -9.28
CA SER A 82 -18.07 0.02 -10.44
C SER A 82 -16.61 -0.45 -10.54
N LEU A 83 -16.37 -1.50 -11.33
CA LEU A 83 -15.00 -1.92 -11.64
C LEU A 83 -14.16 -0.78 -12.23
N GLY A 84 -14.78 0.11 -13.03
CA GLY A 84 -14.15 1.32 -13.57
C GLY A 84 -13.62 2.24 -12.47
N ASN A 85 -14.38 2.43 -11.37
CA ASN A 85 -13.95 3.25 -10.25
C ASN A 85 -12.70 2.66 -9.54
N TYR A 86 -12.67 1.34 -9.37
CA TYR A 86 -11.49 0.67 -8.81
C TYR A 86 -10.26 0.79 -9.72
N VAL A 87 -10.43 0.73 -11.03
CA VAL A 87 -9.35 1.01 -11.99
C VAL A 87 -8.87 2.46 -11.88
N GLN A 88 -9.77 3.41 -11.68
CA GLN A 88 -9.41 4.82 -11.46
C GLN A 88 -8.64 5.01 -10.15
N PHE A 89 -9.05 4.38 -9.04
CA PHE A 89 -8.29 4.41 -7.78
C PHE A 89 -6.91 3.76 -7.94
N PHE A 90 -6.83 2.64 -8.67
CA PHE A 90 -5.56 1.98 -8.97
C PHE A 90 -4.65 2.89 -9.79
N ALA A 91 -5.15 3.50 -10.84
CA ALA A 91 -4.38 4.42 -11.68
C ALA A 91 -3.89 5.64 -10.88
N ALA A 92 -4.77 6.26 -10.10
CA ALA A 92 -4.41 7.41 -9.27
C ALA A 92 -3.34 7.04 -8.22
N GLY A 93 -3.52 5.94 -7.50
CA GLY A 93 -2.57 5.45 -6.51
C GLY A 93 -1.23 5.02 -7.12
N GLY A 94 -1.28 4.34 -8.25
CA GLY A 94 -0.09 3.90 -8.97
C GLY A 94 0.72 5.06 -9.53
N LEU A 95 0.07 6.02 -10.20
CA LEU A 95 0.73 7.20 -10.75
C LEU A 95 1.36 8.06 -9.65
N CYS A 96 0.62 8.32 -8.56
CA CYS A 96 1.18 9.11 -7.46
C CYS A 96 2.40 8.43 -6.82
N ALA A 97 2.36 7.12 -6.60
CA ALA A 97 3.49 6.38 -6.05
C ALA A 97 4.69 6.35 -7.01
N THR A 98 4.43 6.17 -8.31
CA THR A 98 5.48 6.20 -9.34
C THR A 98 6.18 7.55 -9.39
N VAL A 99 5.44 8.65 -9.37
CA VAL A 99 6.01 10.01 -9.42
C VAL A 99 6.83 10.30 -8.15
N THR A 100 6.29 10.00 -6.98
CA THR A 100 6.98 10.28 -5.71
C THR A 100 8.22 9.42 -5.52
N HIS A 101 8.14 8.11 -5.72
CA HIS A 101 9.28 7.20 -5.56
C HIS A 101 10.24 7.26 -6.74
N GLY A 102 9.72 7.47 -7.97
CA GLY A 102 10.55 7.68 -9.15
C GLY A 102 11.44 8.92 -9.03
N GLY A 103 10.89 10.03 -8.53
CA GLY A 103 11.64 11.25 -8.24
C GLY A 103 12.72 11.08 -7.17
N LEU A 104 12.53 10.14 -6.24
CA LEU A 104 13.49 9.82 -5.18
C LEU A 104 14.52 8.75 -5.59
N THR A 105 14.42 8.16 -6.79
CA THR A 105 15.32 7.09 -7.25
C THR A 105 16.82 7.46 -7.11
N PRO A 106 17.30 8.65 -7.44
CA PRO A 106 18.69 9.00 -7.26
C PRO A 106 19.17 8.87 -5.80
N ILE A 107 18.35 9.31 -4.86
CA ILE A 107 18.64 9.22 -3.42
C ILE A 107 18.63 7.78 -2.97
N ASP A 108 17.66 6.99 -3.42
CA ASP A 108 17.53 5.57 -3.09
C ASP A 108 18.69 4.74 -3.62
N VAL A 109 19.21 5.04 -4.81
CA VAL A 109 20.38 4.36 -5.38
C VAL A 109 21.62 4.64 -4.53
N VAL A 110 21.88 5.90 -4.21
CA VAL A 110 23.02 6.29 -3.35
C VAL A 110 22.92 5.62 -1.98
N LYS A 111 21.73 5.66 -1.37
CA LYS A 111 21.45 5.00 -0.07
C LYS A 111 21.70 3.50 -0.12
N THR A 112 21.20 2.83 -1.16
CA THR A 112 21.34 1.37 -1.31
C THR A 112 22.81 0.98 -1.46
N ARG A 113 23.56 1.67 -2.30
CA ARG A 113 25.00 1.42 -2.46
C ARG A 113 25.77 1.70 -1.17
N LEU A 114 25.46 2.78 -0.47
CA LEU A 114 26.06 3.09 0.83
C LEU A 114 25.77 2.05 1.90
N GLN A 115 24.58 1.42 1.86
CA GLN A 115 24.22 0.33 2.76
C GLN A 115 24.97 -0.98 2.47
N LEU A 116 25.45 -1.17 1.24
CA LEU A 116 26.20 -2.36 0.82
C LEU A 116 27.72 -2.21 1.05
N GLU A 117 28.18 -0.99 1.37
CA GLU A 117 29.59 -0.76 1.70
C GLU A 117 30.02 -1.52 2.96
N PRO A 118 31.27 -2.02 3.00
CA PRO A 118 31.83 -2.69 4.17
C PRO A 118 31.76 -1.82 5.43
N LYS A 119 31.55 -2.45 6.60
CA LYS A 119 31.58 -1.75 7.88
C LYS A 119 32.93 -1.06 8.08
N GLY A 120 32.92 0.24 8.35
CA GLY A 120 34.13 1.04 8.54
C GLY A 120 34.51 1.93 7.33
N SER A 121 33.81 1.82 6.22
CA SER A 121 33.94 2.78 5.12
C SER A 121 33.47 4.16 5.58
N ALA A 122 34.34 5.18 5.44
CA ALA A 122 34.05 6.57 5.79
C ALA A 122 33.26 7.30 4.69
N GLN A 123 32.51 6.56 3.85
CA GLN A 123 31.76 7.11 2.74
C GLN A 123 30.51 7.85 3.24
N THR A 124 30.32 9.07 2.75
CA THR A 124 29.13 9.89 2.97
C THR A 124 28.19 9.83 1.76
N MET A 125 26.95 10.27 1.91
CA MET A 125 26.00 10.40 0.78
C MET A 125 26.61 11.20 -0.37
N PHE A 126 27.30 12.29 -0.07
CA PHE A 126 27.92 13.14 -1.08
C PHE A 126 29.10 12.46 -1.80
N SER A 127 30.02 11.80 -1.05
CA SER A 127 31.14 11.07 -1.65
C SER A 127 30.67 9.90 -2.50
N MET A 128 29.65 9.17 -2.08
CA MET A 128 29.05 8.07 -2.84
C MET A 128 28.38 8.59 -4.12
N THR A 129 27.65 9.71 -4.06
CA THR A 129 27.07 10.35 -5.25
C THR A 129 28.15 10.70 -6.26
N LYS A 130 29.23 11.36 -5.80
CA LYS A 130 30.38 11.71 -6.66
C LYS A 130 31.01 10.45 -7.26
N HIS A 131 31.20 9.40 -6.45
CA HIS A 131 31.74 8.12 -6.92
C HIS A 131 30.89 7.52 -8.06
N ILE A 132 29.56 7.44 -7.86
CA ILE A 132 28.63 6.91 -8.88
C ILE A 132 28.72 7.75 -10.18
N VAL A 133 28.66 9.08 -10.07
CA VAL A 133 28.69 9.95 -11.23
C VAL A 133 30.02 9.86 -11.98
N THR A 134 31.13 9.68 -11.26
CA THR A 134 32.47 9.59 -11.88
C THR A 134 32.71 8.24 -12.55
N HIS A 135 32.22 7.12 -11.96
CA HIS A 135 32.50 5.77 -12.46
C HIS A 135 31.41 5.22 -13.38
N ASP A 136 30.14 5.45 -13.05
CA ASP A 136 29.00 4.90 -13.80
C ASP A 136 28.32 5.98 -14.68
N GLY A 137 28.78 7.22 -14.57
CA GLY A 137 28.16 8.38 -15.22
C GLY A 137 26.87 8.83 -14.50
N PRO A 138 26.26 9.97 -14.93
CA PRO A 138 25.03 10.49 -14.31
C PRO A 138 23.85 9.53 -14.43
N GLY A 139 23.83 8.67 -15.47
CA GLY A 139 22.82 7.61 -15.62
C GLY A 139 22.87 6.54 -14.52
N GLY A 140 24.01 6.38 -13.83
CA GLY A 140 24.16 5.47 -12.69
C GLY A 140 23.24 5.80 -11.52
N LEU A 141 22.88 7.09 -11.34
CA LEU A 141 21.92 7.53 -10.33
C LEU A 141 20.46 7.11 -10.64
N LEU A 142 20.18 6.74 -11.87
CA LEU A 142 18.88 6.21 -12.30
C LEU A 142 18.91 4.68 -12.47
N ALA A 143 19.95 4.02 -11.97
CA ALA A 143 20.02 2.56 -11.96
C ALA A 143 18.82 2.01 -11.19
N GLY A 144 18.09 1.08 -11.82
CA GLY A 144 16.87 0.52 -11.22
C GLY A 144 15.63 1.40 -11.29
N PHE A 145 15.63 2.53 -12.01
CA PHE A 145 14.43 3.36 -12.21
C PHE A 145 13.26 2.56 -12.81
N GLY A 146 13.48 1.73 -13.82
CA GLY A 146 12.44 0.90 -14.43
C GLY A 146 11.74 -0.02 -13.43
N PRO A 147 12.47 -0.89 -12.71
CA PRO A 147 11.90 -1.68 -11.61
C PRO A 147 11.21 -0.85 -10.54
N THR A 148 11.75 0.32 -10.17
CA THR A 148 11.15 1.24 -9.21
C THR A 148 9.81 1.75 -9.72
N ALA A 149 9.77 2.29 -10.93
CA ALA A 149 8.56 2.87 -11.50
C ALA A 149 7.44 1.83 -11.62
N VAL A 150 7.73 0.65 -12.18
CA VAL A 150 6.74 -0.44 -12.31
C VAL A 150 6.36 -1.01 -10.94
N GLY A 151 7.32 -1.20 -10.04
CA GLY A 151 7.07 -1.72 -8.71
C GLY A 151 6.13 -0.83 -7.91
N TYR A 152 6.38 0.47 -7.90
CA TYR A 152 5.54 1.42 -7.16
C TYR A 152 4.23 1.76 -7.88
N LEU A 153 4.16 1.62 -9.22
CA LEU A 153 2.90 1.67 -9.95
C LEU A 153 1.95 0.56 -9.46
N VAL A 154 2.45 -0.65 -9.40
CA VAL A 154 1.68 -1.82 -8.97
C VAL A 154 1.36 -1.75 -7.48
N GLN A 155 2.35 -1.42 -6.64
CA GLN A 155 2.18 -1.33 -5.19
C GLN A 155 1.23 -0.19 -4.81
N GLY A 156 1.47 1.02 -5.29
CA GLY A 156 0.63 2.18 -4.98
C GLY A 156 -0.79 2.00 -5.50
N GLY A 157 -0.93 1.50 -6.74
CA GLY A 157 -2.23 1.18 -7.31
C GLY A 157 -3.01 0.18 -6.47
N SER A 158 -2.39 -0.95 -6.13
CA SER A 158 -3.02 -2.00 -5.31
C SER A 158 -3.34 -1.53 -3.89
N LYS A 159 -2.47 -0.72 -3.30
CA LYS A 159 -2.61 -0.17 -1.96
C LYS A 159 -3.81 0.77 -1.85
N PHE A 160 -3.89 1.79 -2.70
CA PHE A 160 -4.98 2.76 -2.65
C PHE A 160 -6.31 2.16 -3.09
N CYS A 161 -6.33 1.38 -4.16
CA CYS A 161 -7.51 0.66 -4.61
C CYS A 161 -8.00 -0.35 -3.56
N GLY A 162 -7.09 -1.15 -3.00
CA GLY A 162 -7.39 -2.14 -1.98
C GLY A 162 -7.91 -1.50 -0.69
N TYR A 163 -7.36 -0.35 -0.30
CA TYR A 163 -7.83 0.38 0.87
C TYR A 163 -9.30 0.80 0.75
N GLU A 164 -9.70 1.39 -0.38
CA GLU A 164 -11.09 1.76 -0.64
C GLU A 164 -12.00 0.52 -0.75
N TYR A 165 -11.51 -0.56 -1.38
CA TYR A 165 -12.23 -1.82 -1.50
C TYR A 165 -12.54 -2.43 -0.13
N PHE A 166 -11.53 -2.63 0.72
CA PHE A 166 -11.72 -3.24 2.03
C PHE A 166 -12.52 -2.34 2.98
N LYS A 167 -12.34 -1.04 2.91
CA LYS A 167 -13.11 -0.06 3.67
C LYS A 167 -14.59 -0.15 3.33
N LYS A 168 -14.94 -0.14 2.03
CA LYS A 168 -16.31 -0.31 1.56
C LYS A 168 -16.93 -1.61 2.07
N HIS A 169 -16.25 -2.73 1.85
CA HIS A 169 -16.78 -4.05 2.23
C HIS A 169 -16.93 -4.20 3.74
N ALA A 170 -16.04 -3.62 4.54
CA ALA A 170 -16.16 -3.63 6.00
C ALA A 170 -17.38 -2.84 6.48
N ILE A 171 -17.65 -1.68 5.87
CA ILE A 171 -18.82 -0.84 6.20
C ILE A 171 -20.12 -1.56 5.80
N ASP A 172 -20.17 -2.08 4.58
CA ASP A 172 -21.36 -2.80 4.06
C ASP A 172 -21.65 -4.08 4.86
N TRP A 173 -20.58 -4.79 5.32
CA TRP A 173 -20.70 -5.98 6.17
C TRP A 173 -21.30 -5.68 7.55
N LEU A 174 -20.99 -4.52 8.13
CA LEU A 174 -21.57 -4.09 9.41
C LEU A 174 -23.06 -3.74 9.30
N GLY A 175 -23.53 -3.38 8.11
CA GLY A 175 -24.94 -3.16 7.80
C GLY A 175 -25.61 -2.01 8.57
N SER A 176 -24.82 -1.16 9.25
CA SER A 176 -25.31 -0.03 10.05
C SER A 176 -24.27 1.08 10.12
N GLU A 177 -24.69 2.30 9.82
CA GLU A 177 -23.85 3.49 9.89
C GLU A 177 -23.36 3.77 11.32
N THR A 178 -24.23 3.56 12.32
CA THR A 178 -23.89 3.70 13.73
C THR A 178 -22.77 2.74 14.14
N LYS A 179 -22.85 1.48 13.73
CA LYS A 179 -21.78 0.49 13.97
C LYS A 179 -20.52 0.82 13.20
N ALA A 180 -20.62 1.26 11.94
CA ALA A 180 -19.45 1.67 11.16
C ALA A 180 -18.71 2.83 11.84
N ARG A 181 -19.44 3.76 12.44
CA ARG A 181 -18.89 4.89 13.21
C ARG A 181 -18.24 4.41 14.52
N GLU A 182 -18.86 3.49 15.25
CA GLU A 182 -18.30 2.88 16.46
C GLU A 182 -17.01 2.11 16.18
N TYR A 183 -17.00 1.30 15.11
CA TYR A 183 -15.85 0.48 14.72
C TYR A 183 -14.92 1.16 13.69
N ARG A 184 -15.04 2.47 13.47
CA ARG A 184 -14.29 3.24 12.48
C ARG A 184 -12.77 2.98 12.51
N GLN A 185 -12.19 2.95 13.72
CA GLN A 185 -10.77 2.73 13.90
C GLN A 185 -10.33 1.35 13.40
N PHE A 186 -11.10 0.31 13.73
CA PHE A 186 -10.82 -1.06 13.29
C PHE A 186 -11.00 -1.24 11.78
N ILE A 187 -11.98 -0.54 11.19
CA ILE A 187 -12.18 -0.54 9.73
C ILE A 187 -10.94 0.07 9.04
N TYR A 188 -10.47 1.23 9.49
CA TYR A 188 -9.31 1.88 8.89
C TYR A 188 -8.02 1.07 9.06
N LEU A 189 -7.76 0.55 10.26
CA LEU A 189 -6.62 -0.29 10.57
C LEU A 189 -6.63 -1.59 9.75
N GLY A 190 -7.76 -2.28 9.74
CA GLY A 190 -7.93 -3.54 9.01
C GLY A 190 -7.80 -3.36 7.50
N SER A 191 -8.45 -2.33 6.96
CA SER A 191 -8.40 -2.03 5.52
C SER A 191 -6.99 -1.65 5.06
N ALA A 192 -6.28 -0.81 5.83
CA ALA A 192 -4.90 -0.45 5.52
C ALA A 192 -3.96 -1.66 5.57
N SER A 193 -4.11 -2.52 6.58
CA SER A 193 -3.29 -3.73 6.72
C SER A 193 -3.54 -4.72 5.59
N ALA A 194 -4.80 -5.01 5.26
CA ALA A 194 -5.17 -5.93 4.20
C ALA A 194 -4.70 -5.44 2.82
N ALA A 195 -4.91 -4.16 2.53
CA ALA A 195 -4.44 -3.54 1.29
C ALA A 195 -2.91 -3.61 1.16
N GLU A 196 -2.17 -3.34 2.24
CA GLU A 196 -0.71 -3.36 2.22
C GLU A 196 -0.15 -4.77 2.08
N VAL A 197 -0.77 -5.79 2.68
CA VAL A 197 -0.35 -7.19 2.48
C VAL A 197 -0.42 -7.58 1.01
N ILE A 198 -1.51 -7.24 0.31
CA ILE A 198 -1.65 -7.50 -1.12
C ILE A 198 -0.63 -6.68 -1.93
N ALA A 199 -0.53 -5.39 -1.65
CA ALA A 199 0.39 -4.50 -2.34
C ALA A 199 1.86 -4.95 -2.17
N SER A 200 2.25 -5.35 -0.97
CA SER A 200 3.59 -5.88 -0.67
C SER A 200 3.85 -7.23 -1.33
N THR A 201 2.84 -8.09 -1.45
CA THR A 201 2.96 -9.37 -2.18
C THR A 201 3.30 -9.11 -3.65
N LEU A 202 2.66 -8.14 -4.27
CA LEU A 202 2.91 -7.77 -5.67
C LEU A 202 4.23 -6.99 -5.86
N LEU A 203 4.62 -6.19 -4.86
CA LEU A 203 5.86 -5.41 -4.90
C LEU A 203 7.10 -6.29 -4.75
N THR A 204 7.07 -7.28 -3.86
CA THR A 204 8.27 -8.03 -3.43
C THR A 204 9.14 -8.56 -4.57
N PRO A 205 8.62 -9.22 -5.61
CA PRO A 205 9.46 -9.73 -6.69
C PRO A 205 10.11 -8.62 -7.53
N LEU A 206 9.45 -7.47 -7.64
CA LEU A 206 9.96 -6.31 -8.36
C LEU A 206 11.05 -5.59 -7.54
N GLU A 207 10.84 -5.47 -6.24
CA GLU A 207 11.80 -4.87 -5.32
C GLU A 207 13.06 -5.74 -5.17
N ALA A 208 12.90 -7.08 -5.09
CA ALA A 208 14.04 -8.01 -5.10
C ALA A 208 14.89 -7.84 -6.37
N THR A 209 14.25 -7.73 -7.53
CA THR A 209 14.92 -7.48 -8.81
C THR A 209 15.61 -6.12 -8.82
N ARG A 210 14.96 -5.07 -8.31
CA ARG A 210 15.53 -3.72 -8.17
C ARG A 210 16.81 -3.74 -7.32
N ILE A 211 16.73 -4.32 -6.13
CA ILE A 211 17.87 -4.40 -5.22
C ILE A 211 19.05 -5.08 -5.89
N ARG A 212 18.82 -6.19 -6.61
CA ARG A 212 19.88 -6.91 -7.32
C ARG A 212 20.53 -6.07 -8.42
N ILE A 213 19.75 -5.35 -9.23
CA ILE A 213 20.25 -4.46 -10.30
C ILE A 213 21.04 -3.30 -9.71
N VAL A 214 20.60 -2.70 -8.61
CA VAL A 214 21.28 -1.58 -7.95
C VAL A 214 22.57 -2.04 -7.25
N SER A 215 22.57 -3.25 -6.68
CA SER A 215 23.72 -3.82 -5.99
C SER A 215 24.84 -4.24 -6.94
N ASP A 216 24.47 -4.81 -8.08
CA ASP A 216 25.40 -5.22 -9.14
C ASP A 216 24.96 -4.62 -10.48
N GLY A 217 25.59 -3.53 -10.86
CA GLY A 217 25.29 -2.83 -12.12
C GLY A 217 25.53 -3.67 -13.39
N ARG A 218 26.24 -4.81 -13.28
CA ARG A 218 26.46 -5.78 -14.37
C ARG A 218 25.41 -6.90 -14.38
N TYR A 219 24.57 -7.00 -13.34
CA TYR A 219 23.60 -8.07 -13.23
C TYR A 219 22.60 -8.07 -14.39
N ALA A 220 21.99 -6.93 -14.69
CA ALA A 220 21.04 -6.78 -15.78
C ALA A 220 20.85 -5.31 -16.18
N ARG A 221 20.53 -5.06 -17.45
CA ARG A 221 20.32 -3.71 -18.00
C ARG A 221 18.92 -3.12 -17.72
N GLY A 222 17.98 -3.92 -17.17
CA GLY A 222 16.63 -3.44 -16.90
C GLY A 222 15.74 -4.48 -16.21
N LEU A 223 14.49 -4.10 -15.93
CA LEU A 223 13.53 -4.91 -15.19
C LEU A 223 13.31 -6.29 -15.81
N VAL A 224 12.99 -6.34 -17.12
CA VAL A 224 12.61 -7.60 -17.77
C VAL A 224 13.76 -8.62 -17.76
N SER A 225 14.97 -8.15 -18.11
CA SER A 225 16.17 -9.00 -18.11
C SER A 225 16.56 -9.42 -16.69
N GLY A 226 16.48 -8.51 -15.72
CA GLY A 226 16.80 -8.79 -14.31
C GLY A 226 15.81 -9.75 -13.67
N PHE A 227 14.52 -9.53 -13.85
CA PHE A 227 13.47 -10.42 -13.36
C PHE A 227 13.58 -11.82 -13.99
N GLY A 228 13.75 -11.90 -15.32
CA GLY A 228 13.89 -13.17 -16.03
C GLY A 228 15.15 -13.94 -15.66
N ARG A 229 16.25 -13.23 -15.35
CA ARG A 229 17.48 -13.83 -14.83
C ARG A 229 17.27 -14.38 -13.42
N MET A 230 16.73 -13.58 -12.51
CA MET A 230 16.48 -13.97 -11.12
C MET A 230 15.47 -15.13 -11.02
N TRP A 231 14.43 -15.13 -11.86
CA TRP A 231 13.50 -16.25 -11.96
C TRP A 231 14.19 -17.56 -12.34
N ARG A 232 15.14 -17.53 -13.29
CA ARG A 232 15.88 -18.72 -13.75
C ARG A 232 16.94 -19.18 -12.75
N GLU A 233 17.63 -18.24 -12.07
CA GLU A 233 18.71 -18.55 -11.14
C GLU A 233 18.20 -18.96 -9.76
N GLU A 234 17.23 -18.27 -9.21
CA GLU A 234 16.78 -18.40 -7.83
C GLU A 234 15.31 -18.83 -7.68
N GLY A 235 14.53 -18.73 -8.75
CA GLY A 235 13.10 -19.09 -8.78
C GLY A 235 12.25 -18.20 -7.87
N LEU A 236 11.04 -18.70 -7.51
CA LEU A 236 10.13 -18.00 -6.60
C LEU A 236 10.73 -17.75 -5.23
N ARG A 237 11.56 -18.66 -4.74
CA ARG A 237 12.17 -18.55 -3.40
C ARG A 237 13.09 -17.32 -3.31
N GLY A 238 13.87 -17.04 -4.34
CA GLY A 238 14.72 -15.86 -4.41
C GLY A 238 13.90 -14.57 -4.52
N LEU A 239 12.89 -14.58 -5.39
CA LEU A 239 12.01 -13.41 -5.60
C LEU A 239 11.23 -13.01 -4.34
N TYR A 240 10.87 -13.94 -3.47
CA TYR A 240 10.14 -13.70 -2.23
C TYR A 240 10.97 -13.81 -0.95
N ALA A 241 12.29 -13.90 -1.05
CA ALA A 241 13.18 -14.01 0.10
C ALA A 241 13.05 -12.83 1.09
N GLY A 242 12.75 -11.64 0.56
CA GLY A 242 12.54 -10.40 1.33
C GLY A 242 11.09 -10.13 1.78
N TYR A 243 10.15 -11.03 1.53
CA TYR A 243 8.72 -10.76 1.76
C TYR A 243 8.35 -10.47 3.23
N ILE A 244 8.78 -11.34 4.13
CA ILE A 244 8.49 -11.17 5.57
C ILE A 244 9.08 -9.85 6.12
N PRO A 245 10.38 -9.53 5.87
CA PRO A 245 10.93 -8.22 6.21
C PRO A 245 10.13 -7.04 5.68
N ILE A 246 9.72 -7.11 4.42
CA ILE A 246 8.92 -6.05 3.79
C ILE A 246 7.60 -5.87 4.53
N LEU A 247 6.88 -6.93 4.87
CA LEU A 247 5.62 -6.85 5.61
C LEU A 247 5.79 -6.21 6.99
N PHE A 248 6.83 -6.62 7.75
CA PHE A 248 7.11 -6.06 9.07
C PHE A 248 7.34 -4.54 9.05
N LYS A 249 7.87 -4.01 7.94
CA LYS A 249 8.08 -2.58 7.74
C LYS A 249 6.83 -1.89 7.18
N GLN A 250 6.23 -2.47 6.14
CA GLN A 250 5.20 -1.80 5.32
C GLN A 250 3.83 -1.80 5.98
N VAL A 251 3.45 -2.83 6.74
CA VAL A 251 2.14 -2.87 7.40
C VAL A 251 2.01 -1.78 8.48
N PRO A 252 2.95 -1.63 9.45
CA PRO A 252 2.90 -0.51 10.39
C PRO A 252 2.97 0.86 9.71
N TYR A 253 3.75 0.97 8.62
CA TYR A 253 3.83 2.19 7.83
C TYR A 253 2.48 2.55 7.21
N ALA A 254 1.79 1.60 6.57
CA ALA A 254 0.49 1.82 5.95
C ALA A 254 -0.60 2.17 6.98
N ILE A 255 -0.58 1.50 8.14
CA ILE A 255 -1.45 1.84 9.26
C ILE A 255 -1.24 3.31 9.66
N GLY A 256 0.02 3.71 9.94
CA GLY A 256 0.33 5.08 10.29
C GLY A 256 -0.09 6.09 9.22
N GLN A 257 0.14 5.75 7.95
CA GLN A 257 -0.18 6.60 6.83
C GLN A 257 -1.70 6.81 6.66
N PHE A 258 -2.46 5.75 6.49
CA PHE A 258 -3.89 5.85 6.17
C PHE A 258 -4.74 6.21 7.38
N TYR A 259 -4.52 5.53 8.52
CA TYR A 259 -5.29 5.79 9.73
C TYR A 259 -5.13 7.25 10.20
N THR A 260 -3.88 7.73 10.28
CA THR A 260 -3.63 9.10 10.73
C THR A 260 -4.17 10.12 9.73
N ASN A 261 -4.04 9.86 8.41
CA ASN A 261 -4.59 10.76 7.41
C ASN A 261 -6.11 10.91 7.53
N GLU A 262 -6.84 9.82 7.65
CA GLU A 262 -8.30 9.81 7.84
C GLU A 262 -8.72 10.51 9.14
N MET A 263 -7.99 10.25 10.24
CA MET A 263 -8.26 10.90 11.54
C MET A 263 -8.00 12.41 11.47
N MET A 264 -6.93 12.83 10.81
CA MET A 264 -6.59 14.26 10.66
C MET A 264 -7.59 14.99 9.76
N HIS A 265 -8.04 14.39 8.68
CA HIS A 265 -9.13 14.95 7.88
C HIS A 265 -10.41 15.11 8.70
N GLY A 266 -10.80 14.11 9.48
CA GLY A 266 -11.93 14.19 10.41
C GLY A 266 -11.77 15.31 11.43
N PHE A 267 -10.59 15.46 12.01
CA PHE A 267 -10.28 16.51 12.97
C PHE A 267 -10.33 17.93 12.35
N VAL A 268 -9.74 18.12 11.17
CA VAL A 268 -9.81 19.38 10.44
C VAL A 268 -11.25 19.75 10.08
N ASN A 269 -12.06 18.79 9.64
CA ASN A 269 -13.48 19.00 9.32
C ASN A 269 -14.32 19.38 10.55
N THR A 270 -13.86 19.03 11.76
CA THR A 270 -14.50 19.45 13.01
C THR A 270 -14.11 20.84 13.43
N LEU A 271 -12.83 21.22 13.23
CA LEU A 271 -12.29 22.53 13.64
C LEU A 271 -12.60 23.67 12.67
N VAL A 272 -12.58 23.37 11.37
CA VAL A 272 -12.74 24.39 10.33
C VAL A 272 -14.16 24.36 9.77
N PRO A 273 -14.95 25.43 9.92
CA PRO A 273 -16.28 25.51 9.35
C PRO A 273 -16.24 25.28 7.83
N ARG A 274 -17.20 24.51 7.32
CA ARG A 274 -17.31 24.18 5.87
C ARG A 274 -17.32 25.41 4.98
N GLU A 275 -17.85 26.53 5.50
CA GLU A 275 -17.93 27.78 4.79
C GLU A 275 -16.56 28.45 4.60
N THR A 276 -15.71 28.38 5.62
CA THR A 276 -14.32 28.85 5.56
C THR A 276 -13.52 28.01 4.54
N MET A 277 -13.71 26.70 4.53
CA MET A 277 -13.07 25.80 3.57
C MET A 277 -13.52 26.13 2.13
N ARG A 278 -14.83 26.38 1.92
CA ARG A 278 -15.36 26.79 0.60
C ARG A 278 -14.78 28.13 0.14
N ARG A 279 -14.62 29.12 1.07
CA ARG A 279 -14.03 30.44 0.73
C ARG A 279 -12.56 30.32 0.37
N ALA A 280 -11.81 29.44 1.05
CA ALA A 280 -10.39 29.18 0.76
C ALA A 280 -10.19 28.43 -0.58
N GLY A 281 -11.23 27.81 -1.12
CA GLY A 281 -11.21 27.13 -2.41
C GLY A 281 -10.11 26.08 -2.53
N LYS A 282 -9.48 25.98 -3.69
CA LYS A 282 -8.39 25.01 -3.96
C LYS A 282 -7.19 25.16 -3.03
N VAL A 283 -6.87 26.37 -2.58
CA VAL A 283 -5.73 26.62 -1.67
C VAL A 283 -6.01 26.00 -0.29
N GLY A 284 -7.23 26.15 0.23
CA GLY A 284 -7.64 25.52 1.48
C GLY A 284 -7.61 23.99 1.42
N GLU A 285 -8.07 23.41 0.31
CA GLU A 285 -8.02 21.96 0.09
C GLU A 285 -6.57 21.45 0.03
N LEU A 286 -5.70 22.08 -0.76
CA LEU A 286 -4.30 21.73 -0.88
C LEU A 286 -3.56 21.85 0.45
N SER A 287 -3.78 22.93 1.21
CA SER A 287 -3.14 23.11 2.51
C SER A 287 -3.59 22.07 3.54
N THR A 288 -4.86 21.68 3.51
CA THR A 288 -5.37 20.60 4.36
C THR A 288 -4.74 19.26 4.00
N GLN A 289 -4.67 18.92 2.72
CA GLN A 289 -4.03 17.68 2.25
C GLN A 289 -2.55 17.62 2.65
N LEU A 290 -1.81 18.73 2.45
CA LEU A 290 -0.41 18.82 2.85
C LEU A 290 -0.25 18.67 4.37
N GLY A 291 -1.06 19.39 5.17
CA GLY A 291 -1.01 19.32 6.62
C GLY A 291 -1.34 17.94 7.17
N CYS A 292 -2.44 17.33 6.72
CA CYS A 292 -2.81 15.98 7.10
C CYS A 292 -1.75 14.96 6.66
N GLY A 293 -1.18 15.12 5.46
CA GLY A 293 -0.12 14.27 4.94
C GLY A 293 1.18 14.36 5.73
N ILE A 294 1.57 15.56 6.21
CA ILE A 294 2.74 15.74 7.08
C ILE A 294 2.57 14.94 8.38
N VAL A 295 1.43 15.10 9.05
CA VAL A 295 1.15 14.39 10.30
C VAL A 295 1.08 12.87 10.07
N ALA A 296 0.43 12.43 9.00
CA ALA A 296 0.37 11.03 8.61
C ALA A 296 1.76 10.46 8.30
N GLY A 297 2.62 11.23 7.64
CA GLY A 297 4.00 10.84 7.36
C GLY A 297 4.85 10.69 8.63
N ILE A 298 4.69 11.59 9.59
CA ILE A 298 5.35 11.49 10.91
C ILE A 298 4.88 10.22 11.63
N ALA A 299 3.57 9.98 11.70
CA ALA A 299 3.02 8.78 12.33
C ALA A 299 3.49 7.49 11.65
N ALA A 300 3.48 7.45 10.32
CA ALA A 300 3.99 6.33 9.53
C ALA A 300 5.48 6.06 9.83
N ALA A 301 6.31 7.12 9.91
CA ALA A 301 7.71 7.00 10.29
C ALA A 301 7.86 6.41 11.68
N VAL A 302 7.18 6.94 12.68
CA VAL A 302 7.25 6.46 14.07
C VAL A 302 6.87 4.99 14.14
N LEU A 303 5.71 4.59 13.62
CA LEU A 303 5.23 3.21 13.73
C LEU A 303 6.12 2.18 13.00
N SER A 304 6.72 2.56 11.88
CA SER A 304 7.55 1.64 11.08
C SER A 304 9.04 1.69 11.43
N HIS A 305 9.50 2.68 12.21
CA HIS A 305 10.93 2.91 12.44
C HIS A 305 11.66 1.75 13.13
N PRO A 306 11.13 1.14 14.20
CA PRO A 306 11.81 0.02 14.85
C PRO A 306 12.08 -1.14 13.88
N ALA A 307 11.08 -1.51 13.07
CA ALA A 307 11.22 -2.55 12.07
C ALA A 307 12.28 -2.19 11.00
N ASP A 308 12.27 -0.96 10.52
CA ASP A 308 13.21 -0.49 9.50
C ASP A 308 14.66 -0.46 10.03
N THR A 309 14.86 -0.03 11.28
CA THR A 309 16.18 -0.01 11.93
C THR A 309 16.73 -1.42 12.07
N LEU A 310 15.93 -2.36 12.57
CA LEU A 310 16.34 -3.75 12.75
C LEU A 310 16.63 -4.43 11.41
N LEU A 311 15.79 -4.21 10.40
CA LEU A 311 16.00 -4.74 9.04
C LEU A 311 17.25 -4.17 8.38
N SER A 312 17.51 -2.88 8.58
CA SER A 312 18.74 -2.24 8.10
C SER A 312 20.00 -2.86 8.73
N GLN A 313 19.95 -3.22 10.02
CA GLN A 313 21.05 -3.91 10.72
C GLN A 313 21.22 -5.34 10.22
N ILE A 314 20.14 -6.07 9.94
CA ILE A 314 20.20 -7.41 9.32
C ILE A 314 20.89 -7.36 7.97
N ASN A 315 20.52 -6.39 7.13
CA ASN A 315 21.12 -6.22 5.81
C ASN A 315 22.62 -5.90 5.86
N LYS A 316 23.10 -5.33 6.97
CA LYS A 316 24.53 -5.12 7.26
C LYS A 316 25.22 -6.36 7.86
N GLY A 317 24.57 -7.53 7.87
CA GLY A 317 25.11 -8.76 8.40
C GLY A 317 25.02 -8.90 9.92
N GLY A 318 24.20 -8.08 10.58
CA GLY A 318 23.95 -8.18 12.03
C GLY A 318 23.04 -9.34 12.42
N GLY A 319 23.01 -9.68 13.72
CA GLY A 319 22.10 -10.68 14.30
C GLY A 319 22.55 -12.13 14.18
N GLY A 320 23.79 -12.39 13.67
CA GLY A 320 24.34 -13.74 13.59
C GLY A 320 23.61 -14.68 12.62
N ASP A 321 23.85 -15.99 12.77
CA ASP A 321 23.24 -17.03 11.95
C ASP A 321 21.90 -17.48 12.54
N GLY A 322 20.93 -17.81 11.66
CA GLY A 322 19.64 -18.35 12.06
C GLY A 322 18.45 -17.80 11.28
N SER A 323 17.25 -18.13 11.76
CA SER A 323 16.02 -17.65 11.15
C SER A 323 15.89 -16.12 11.28
N MET A 324 15.19 -15.50 10.35
CA MET A 324 14.96 -14.05 10.31
C MET A 324 14.40 -13.51 11.65
N LEU A 325 13.43 -14.20 12.22
CA LEU A 325 12.83 -13.81 13.50
C LEU A 325 13.83 -13.87 14.66
N ARG A 326 14.70 -14.87 14.69
CA ARG A 326 15.77 -14.98 15.70
C ARG A 326 16.74 -13.80 15.57
N ARG A 327 17.18 -13.49 14.35
CA ARG A 327 18.08 -12.35 14.08
C ARG A 327 17.47 -11.02 14.49
N LEU A 328 16.18 -10.81 14.19
CA LEU A 328 15.44 -9.63 14.66
C LEU A 328 15.41 -9.53 16.19
N GLY A 329 15.15 -10.65 16.88
CA GLY A 329 15.13 -10.70 18.34
C GLY A 329 16.50 -10.35 18.96
N VAL A 330 17.59 -10.93 18.43
CA VAL A 330 18.96 -10.64 18.89
C VAL A 330 19.28 -9.16 18.70
N LEU A 331 19.03 -8.62 17.52
CA LEU A 331 19.31 -7.21 17.22
C LEU A 331 18.44 -6.25 18.03
N ALA A 332 17.18 -6.59 18.31
CA ALA A 332 16.31 -5.79 19.16
C ALA A 332 16.85 -5.75 20.60
N TYR A 333 17.36 -6.88 21.09
CA TYR A 333 17.99 -6.97 22.41
C TYR A 333 19.29 -6.17 22.47
N GLU A 334 20.19 -6.32 21.47
CA GLU A 334 21.47 -5.61 21.37
C GLU A 334 21.28 -4.09 21.22
N ALA A 335 20.30 -3.64 20.40
CA ALA A 335 20.02 -2.24 20.21
C ALA A 335 19.43 -1.57 21.48
N GLY A 336 18.73 -2.35 22.29
CA GLY A 336 17.99 -1.84 23.44
C GLY A 336 16.81 -0.94 23.06
N PRO A 337 16.06 -0.45 24.07
CA PRO A 337 14.81 0.30 23.83
C PRO A 337 15.04 1.64 23.11
N PHE A 338 16.20 2.25 23.25
CA PHE A 338 16.52 3.53 22.60
C PHE A 338 17.24 3.35 21.25
N GLY A 339 18.03 2.30 21.08
CA GLY A 339 18.80 2.07 19.86
C GLY A 339 17.93 1.79 18.63
N VAL A 340 16.75 1.22 18.80
CA VAL A 340 15.80 0.99 17.71
C VAL A 340 15.21 2.29 17.15
N TRP A 341 15.33 3.40 17.87
CA TRP A 341 14.85 4.73 17.47
C TRP A 341 15.96 5.63 16.90
N ALA A 342 17.17 5.10 16.76
CA ALA A 342 18.29 5.87 16.22
C ALA A 342 18.00 6.33 14.78
N GLY A 343 18.12 7.64 14.52
CA GLY A 343 17.84 8.24 13.22
C GLY A 343 16.38 8.57 12.93
N LEU A 344 15.47 8.42 13.91
CA LEU A 344 14.04 8.72 13.76
C LEU A 344 13.78 10.14 13.23
N GLY A 345 14.47 11.16 13.73
CA GLY A 345 14.23 12.55 13.33
C GLY A 345 14.40 12.79 11.84
N THR A 346 15.50 12.30 11.28
CA THR A 346 15.77 12.39 9.83
C THR A 346 14.71 11.65 9.02
N ARG A 347 14.28 10.47 9.50
CA ARG A 347 13.26 9.68 8.85
C ARG A 347 11.90 10.36 8.89
N MET A 348 11.50 10.94 10.03
CA MET A 348 10.25 11.70 10.17
C MET A 348 10.20 12.85 9.16
N PHE A 349 11.26 13.62 9.03
CA PHE A 349 11.34 14.72 8.06
C PHE A 349 11.18 14.21 6.62
N MET A 350 11.95 13.19 6.24
CA MET A 350 11.89 12.61 4.89
C MET A 350 10.50 12.01 4.59
N THR A 351 9.92 11.28 5.54
CA THR A 351 8.63 10.60 5.35
C THR A 351 7.48 11.60 5.35
N ALA A 352 7.55 12.67 6.14
CA ALA A 352 6.56 13.74 6.13
C ALA A 352 6.44 14.38 4.73
N ILE A 353 7.57 14.72 4.12
CA ILE A 353 7.59 15.28 2.75
C ILE A 353 7.05 14.27 1.74
N LEU A 354 7.50 13.02 1.82
CA LEU A 354 7.10 11.96 0.89
C LEU A 354 5.60 11.69 0.96
N VAL A 355 5.05 11.47 2.15
CA VAL A 355 3.64 11.13 2.34
C VAL A 355 2.74 12.32 2.02
N SER A 356 3.14 13.53 2.42
CA SER A 356 2.43 14.76 2.08
C SER A 356 2.33 14.95 0.57
N GLY A 357 3.46 14.81 -0.14
CA GLY A 357 3.50 14.86 -1.60
C GLY A 357 2.67 13.73 -2.24
N GLN A 358 2.69 12.54 -1.65
CA GLN A 358 1.95 11.39 -2.15
C GLN A 358 0.43 11.61 -2.08
N PHE A 359 -0.11 12.09 -0.96
CA PHE A 359 -1.53 12.40 -0.86
C PHE A 359 -1.94 13.56 -1.75
N LEU A 360 -1.10 14.59 -1.84
CA LEU A 360 -1.36 15.72 -2.73
C LEU A 360 -1.48 15.27 -4.19
N ILE A 361 -0.49 14.50 -4.68
CA ILE A 361 -0.49 13.99 -6.07
C ILE A 361 -1.64 13.00 -6.27
N TYR A 362 -1.94 12.16 -5.26
CA TYR A 362 -3.04 11.23 -5.33
C TYR A 362 -4.38 11.92 -5.59
N GLU A 363 -4.71 12.95 -4.81
CA GLU A 363 -5.97 13.69 -4.98
C GLU A 363 -6.02 14.42 -6.33
N GLN A 364 -4.91 15.05 -6.78
CA GLN A 364 -4.86 15.68 -8.09
C GLN A 364 -5.06 14.66 -9.23
N THR A 365 -4.39 13.51 -9.12
CA THR A 365 -4.52 12.45 -10.12
C THR A 365 -5.92 11.85 -10.10
N LYS A 366 -6.51 11.66 -8.92
CA LYS A 366 -7.88 11.19 -8.75
C LYS A 366 -8.89 12.10 -9.45
N MET A 367 -8.75 13.42 -9.28
CA MET A 367 -9.58 14.41 -10.02
C MET A 367 -9.35 14.33 -11.54
N ALA A 368 -8.11 14.18 -11.98
CA ALA A 368 -7.77 14.11 -13.41
C ALA A 368 -8.32 12.84 -14.10
N VAL A 369 -8.36 11.71 -13.40
CA VAL A 369 -8.93 10.46 -13.94
C VAL A 369 -10.44 10.31 -13.68
N GLY A 370 -11.09 11.32 -13.07
CA GLY A 370 -12.50 11.30 -12.75
C GLY A 370 -12.92 10.26 -11.71
N ALA A 371 -12.01 9.90 -10.80
CA ALA A 371 -12.32 8.94 -9.75
C ALA A 371 -13.30 9.51 -8.71
N PRO A 372 -14.20 8.70 -8.15
CA PRO A 372 -15.13 9.15 -7.12
C PRO A 372 -14.39 9.55 -5.84
N ARG A 373 -15.08 10.27 -4.96
CA ARG A 373 -14.56 10.62 -3.65
C ARG A 373 -14.36 9.36 -2.80
N SER A 374 -13.29 9.36 -2.00
CA SER A 374 -13.03 8.31 -1.01
C SER A 374 -14.15 8.24 0.02
N ILE A 375 -14.42 7.05 0.56
CA ILE A 375 -15.46 6.86 1.58
C ILE A 375 -14.91 7.41 2.90
N GLU A 376 -15.61 8.37 3.50
CA GLU A 376 -15.32 8.89 4.83
C GLU A 376 -16.41 8.42 5.80
N ILE A 377 -16.01 7.85 6.95
CA ILE A 377 -16.92 7.50 8.04
C ILE A 377 -17.02 8.72 8.95
N GLN A 378 -18.12 9.48 8.82
CA GLN A 378 -18.37 10.72 9.60
C GLN A 378 -18.93 10.42 10.99
#